data_b02ca74bf30c68eb9271b2a49a3fc9a8
#
_entry.id   b02ca74bf30c68eb9271b2a49a3fc9a8
#
_cell.length_a   1.000
_cell.length_b   1.000
_cell.length_c   1.000
_cell.angle_alpha   90.00
_cell.angle_beta   90.00
_cell.angle_gamma   90.00
#
_symmetry.space_group_name_H-M   'P 1'
#
loop_
_entity.id
_entity.type
_entity.pdbx_description
1 polymer ?
#
loop_
_entity_poly.entity_id
_entity_poly.type
_entity_poly.pdbx_seq_one_letter_code
_entity_poly.pdbx_strand_id
1 'polypeptide(L)'
;MKLLTFNEHVMNVFAECGTTYDQMNNLMQDVALGREIYDAESDRVISKSEANEKIYKFSLKILGINDIHDKKQIRRGFRDHGREWFDIIEDTIDTKIAWGFTDNMWFNDLVDQKNIAYGDRQDFYIEEEAILSVAKGGTSHHDHIIQRLPNGSTISVPTELYVVKVGADINKYIVGQVDWTTLVDAIAKAFMVQIQTEVYTEVSTAASALPVQTGFVGTGALSASTKAAFDEIIENVSTANDGAEVVIMGTSSGLGKISAIADVYYSGALVAGAQKDSVMNTGNIGIYNGRKLIEIPNRFESKLPLKGTNLPLPGKLFDPKKLMIVPVIGDAGKFVKFVDEGDTNILEKTERGDYISDIMTYEVQRHFGVATVIGRYFGQWTL
;
A
#
# COMPACT_ATOMS: atom_id res chain seq x y z
N MET A 1 -13.86 -21.48 -1.32
CA MET A 1 -15.14 -20.94 -1.81
C MET A 1 -16.10 -20.91 -0.62
N LYS A 2 -16.26 -19.76 0.03
CA LYS A 2 -17.27 -19.60 1.08
C LYS A 2 -18.63 -19.55 0.40
N LEU A 3 -19.51 -20.50 0.71
CA LEU A 3 -20.93 -20.41 0.37
C LEU A 3 -21.54 -19.37 1.30
N LEU A 4 -21.62 -18.11 0.82
CA LEU A 4 -22.41 -17.09 1.49
C LEU A 4 -23.89 -17.47 1.33
N THR A 5 -24.54 -17.88 2.40
CA THR A 5 -25.99 -18.11 2.45
C THR A 5 -26.65 -16.77 2.74
N PHE A 6 -27.04 -16.07 1.71
CA PHE A 6 -27.85 -14.86 1.84
C PHE A 6 -29.28 -15.20 2.30
N ASN A 7 -29.91 -14.23 2.95
CA ASN A 7 -31.29 -14.31 3.32
C ASN A 7 -32.20 -14.47 2.07
N GLU A 8 -33.33 -15.12 2.22
CA GLU A 8 -34.31 -15.36 1.14
C GLU A 8 -34.69 -14.05 0.40
N HIS A 9 -34.78 -12.94 1.13
CA HIS A 9 -35.04 -11.61 0.55
C HIS A 9 -33.96 -11.21 -0.47
N VAL A 10 -32.70 -11.32 -0.13
CA VAL A 10 -31.56 -10.93 -1.01
C VAL A 10 -31.49 -11.85 -2.22
N MET A 11 -31.71 -13.15 -2.04
CA MET A 11 -31.78 -14.10 -3.15
C MET A 11 -32.91 -13.77 -4.11
N ASN A 12 -34.08 -13.36 -3.61
CA ASN A 12 -35.19 -12.93 -4.45
C ASN A 12 -34.85 -11.64 -5.20
N VAL A 13 -34.16 -10.67 -4.58
CA VAL A 13 -33.71 -9.43 -5.25
C VAL A 13 -32.75 -9.73 -6.40
N PHE A 14 -31.80 -10.66 -6.20
CA PHE A 14 -30.91 -11.11 -7.28
C PHE A 14 -31.69 -11.73 -8.44
N ALA A 15 -32.67 -12.59 -8.13
CA ALA A 15 -33.52 -13.21 -9.15
C ALA A 15 -34.37 -12.17 -9.91
N GLU A 16 -34.95 -11.19 -9.21
CA GLU A 16 -35.74 -10.09 -9.81
C GLU A 16 -34.88 -9.14 -10.67
N CYS A 17 -33.62 -8.98 -10.33
CA CYS A 17 -32.68 -8.18 -11.12
C CYS A 17 -32.05 -8.97 -12.28
N GLY A 18 -32.29 -10.29 -12.37
CA GLY A 18 -31.68 -11.16 -13.37
C GLY A 18 -30.17 -11.26 -13.25
N THR A 19 -29.60 -10.96 -12.07
CA THR A 19 -28.18 -10.93 -11.80
C THR A 19 -27.78 -11.95 -10.73
N THR A 20 -26.51 -12.38 -10.74
CA THR A 20 -25.95 -13.21 -9.69
C THR A 20 -25.08 -12.35 -8.76
N TYR A 21 -24.77 -12.87 -7.58
CA TYR A 21 -23.84 -12.23 -6.64
C TYR A 21 -22.49 -11.93 -7.31
N ASP A 22 -21.91 -12.92 -7.98
CA ASP A 22 -20.62 -12.77 -8.65
C ASP A 22 -20.64 -11.69 -9.74
N GLN A 23 -21.73 -11.59 -10.51
CA GLN A 23 -21.88 -10.56 -11.53
C GLN A 23 -21.99 -9.15 -10.93
N MET A 24 -22.73 -9.01 -9.83
CA MET A 24 -22.85 -7.73 -9.14
C MET A 24 -21.55 -7.32 -8.47
N ASN A 25 -20.87 -8.26 -7.80
CA ASN A 25 -19.58 -8.01 -7.17
C ASN A 25 -18.53 -7.62 -8.23
N ASN A 26 -18.45 -8.32 -9.35
CA ASN A 26 -17.57 -7.96 -10.46
C ASN A 26 -17.88 -6.55 -11.00
N LEU A 27 -19.16 -6.21 -11.18
CA LEU A 27 -19.57 -4.86 -11.61
C LEU A 27 -19.09 -3.80 -10.61
N MET A 28 -19.28 -4.03 -9.31
CA MET A 28 -18.85 -3.11 -8.26
C MET A 28 -17.34 -2.96 -8.22
N GLN A 29 -16.60 -4.05 -8.39
CA GLN A 29 -15.14 -4.05 -8.45
C GLN A 29 -14.64 -3.29 -9.68
N ASP A 30 -15.20 -3.52 -10.86
CA ASP A 30 -14.79 -2.85 -12.10
C ASP A 30 -15.06 -1.33 -12.02
N VAL A 31 -16.21 -0.94 -11.47
CA VAL A 31 -16.50 0.49 -11.24
C VAL A 31 -15.53 1.11 -10.22
N ALA A 32 -15.21 0.40 -9.14
CA ALA A 32 -14.29 0.87 -8.11
C ALA A 32 -12.85 0.99 -8.63
N LEU A 33 -12.42 0.06 -9.49
CA LEU A 33 -11.09 0.04 -10.09
C LEU A 33 -10.97 0.95 -11.33
N GLY A 34 -12.10 1.47 -11.83
CA GLY A 34 -12.13 2.31 -13.04
C GLY A 34 -11.85 1.54 -14.31
N ARG A 35 -12.14 0.24 -14.34
CA ARG A 35 -12.00 -0.62 -15.53
C ARG A 35 -13.13 -0.36 -16.53
N GLU A 36 -12.94 -0.80 -17.78
CA GLU A 36 -14.01 -0.82 -18.77
C GLU A 36 -15.09 -1.85 -18.37
N ILE A 37 -16.33 -1.41 -18.37
CA ILE A 37 -17.48 -2.19 -17.91
C ILE A 37 -18.27 -2.64 -19.13
N TYR A 38 -18.40 -3.95 -19.32
CA TYR A 38 -19.18 -4.54 -20.40
C TYR A 38 -20.55 -5.00 -19.89
N ASP A 39 -21.59 -4.64 -20.61
CA ASP A 39 -22.93 -5.15 -20.38
C ASP A 39 -23.11 -6.46 -21.15
N ALA A 40 -23.30 -7.56 -20.41
CA ALA A 40 -23.45 -8.89 -21.00
C ALA A 40 -24.73 -9.03 -21.88
N GLU A 41 -25.75 -8.18 -21.65
CA GLU A 41 -26.99 -8.24 -22.42
C GLU A 41 -26.90 -7.44 -23.75
N SER A 42 -26.19 -6.32 -23.73
CA SER A 42 -26.14 -5.41 -24.89
C SER A 42 -24.79 -5.43 -25.64
N ASP A 43 -23.82 -6.19 -25.17
CA ASP A 43 -22.44 -6.30 -25.72
C ASP A 43 -21.81 -4.91 -25.96
N ARG A 44 -22.09 -3.96 -25.08
CA ARG A 44 -21.57 -2.59 -25.16
C ARG A 44 -20.84 -2.19 -23.88
N VAL A 45 -19.89 -1.27 -24.03
CA VAL A 45 -19.23 -0.62 -22.90
C VAL A 45 -20.23 0.35 -22.25
N ILE A 46 -20.43 0.20 -20.92
CA ILE A 46 -21.30 1.06 -20.12
C ILE A 46 -20.47 2.18 -19.50
N SER A 47 -21.04 3.38 -19.43
CA SER A 47 -20.41 4.48 -18.72
C SER A 47 -20.41 4.26 -17.20
N LYS A 48 -19.40 4.80 -16.48
CA LYS A 48 -19.33 4.74 -15.02
C LYS A 48 -20.61 5.27 -14.34
N SER A 49 -21.22 6.31 -14.90
CA SER A 49 -22.48 6.88 -14.38
C SER A 49 -23.64 5.90 -14.49
N GLU A 50 -23.75 5.20 -15.62
CA GLU A 50 -24.81 4.22 -15.86
C GLU A 50 -24.64 2.97 -14.98
N ALA A 51 -23.39 2.55 -14.76
CA ALA A 51 -23.09 1.46 -13.83
C ALA A 51 -23.41 1.83 -12.38
N ASN A 52 -23.05 3.04 -11.93
CA ASN A 52 -23.41 3.55 -10.59
C ASN A 52 -24.92 3.63 -10.41
N GLU A 53 -25.68 3.99 -11.44
CA GLU A 53 -27.14 4.00 -11.37
C GLU A 53 -27.74 2.59 -11.22
N LYS A 54 -27.17 1.59 -11.91
CA LYS A 54 -27.57 0.18 -11.75
C LYS A 54 -27.30 -0.30 -10.31
N ILE A 55 -26.10 -0.03 -9.80
CA ILE A 55 -25.71 -0.39 -8.42
C ILE A 55 -26.60 0.32 -7.39
N TYR A 56 -26.91 1.59 -7.60
CA TYR A 56 -27.79 2.35 -6.73
C TYR A 56 -29.20 1.75 -6.68
N LYS A 57 -29.80 1.44 -7.83
CA LYS A 57 -31.10 0.78 -7.91
C LYS A 57 -31.11 -0.58 -7.23
N PHE A 58 -30.04 -1.36 -7.40
CA PHE A 58 -29.87 -2.64 -6.72
C PHE A 58 -29.78 -2.46 -5.20
N SER A 59 -29.00 -1.49 -4.72
CA SER A 59 -28.87 -1.19 -3.30
C SER A 59 -30.21 -0.81 -2.66
N LEU A 60 -31.03 0.01 -3.33
CA LEU A 60 -32.35 0.36 -2.85
C LEU A 60 -33.29 -0.86 -2.75
N LYS A 61 -33.19 -1.79 -3.70
CA LYS A 61 -33.97 -3.02 -3.67
C LYS A 61 -33.54 -3.95 -2.53
N ILE A 62 -32.23 -4.14 -2.33
CA ILE A 62 -31.72 -4.94 -1.18
C ILE A 62 -32.23 -4.36 0.13
N LEU A 63 -32.11 -3.05 0.30
CA LEU A 63 -32.56 -2.34 1.51
C LEU A 63 -34.09 -2.26 1.63
N GLY A 64 -34.84 -2.72 0.64
CA GLY A 64 -36.30 -2.66 0.63
C GLY A 64 -36.86 -1.24 0.66
N ILE A 65 -36.13 -0.25 0.11
CA ILE A 65 -36.48 1.15 0.09
C ILE A 65 -37.21 1.46 -1.21
N ASN A 66 -38.52 1.71 -1.12
CA ASN A 66 -39.34 2.10 -2.27
C ASN A 66 -39.52 3.63 -2.36
N ASP A 67 -39.50 4.33 -1.23
CA ASP A 67 -39.61 5.79 -1.17
C ASP A 67 -38.36 6.38 -0.51
N ILE A 68 -37.58 7.08 -1.31
CA ILE A 68 -36.35 7.75 -0.87
C ILE A 68 -36.54 8.94 0.05
N HIS A 69 -37.83 9.40 0.20
CA HIS A 69 -38.17 10.50 1.09
C HIS A 69 -38.77 10.02 2.44
N ASP A 70 -39.08 8.72 2.56
CA ASP A 70 -39.56 8.15 3.83
C ASP A 70 -38.43 7.72 4.74
N LYS A 71 -38.04 8.61 5.67
CA LYS A 71 -37.01 8.35 6.68
C LYS A 71 -37.22 7.08 7.51
N LYS A 72 -38.52 6.72 7.75
CA LYS A 72 -38.80 5.52 8.54
C LYS A 72 -38.52 4.24 7.75
N GLN A 73 -38.83 4.24 6.46
CA GLN A 73 -38.53 3.14 5.57
C GLN A 73 -37.02 2.97 5.41
N ILE A 74 -36.28 4.06 5.22
CA ILE A 74 -34.83 4.05 5.14
C ILE A 74 -34.20 3.41 6.39
N ARG A 75 -34.58 3.89 7.59
CA ARG A 75 -34.05 3.33 8.85
C ARG A 75 -34.40 1.86 9.05
N ARG A 76 -35.58 1.42 8.63
CA ARG A 76 -35.97 0.01 8.71
C ARG A 76 -35.14 -0.82 7.73
N GLY A 77 -35.00 -0.37 6.49
CA GLY A 77 -34.22 -1.05 5.47
C GLY A 77 -32.79 -1.32 5.91
N PHE A 78 -32.11 -0.30 6.44
CA PHE A 78 -30.75 -0.49 6.97
C PHE A 78 -30.70 -1.40 8.20
N ARG A 79 -31.64 -1.30 9.12
CA ARG A 79 -31.68 -2.17 10.29
C ARG A 79 -31.92 -3.64 9.92
N ASP A 80 -32.76 -3.89 8.93
CA ASP A 80 -33.22 -5.22 8.60
C ASP A 80 -32.32 -5.90 7.53
N HIS A 81 -31.71 -5.12 6.61
CA HIS A 81 -30.90 -5.60 5.48
C HIS A 81 -29.54 -4.89 5.30
N GLY A 82 -29.16 -4.01 6.21
CA GLY A 82 -27.92 -3.25 6.11
C GLY A 82 -26.70 -4.14 6.14
N ARG A 83 -26.68 -5.20 6.94
CA ARG A 83 -25.56 -6.14 7.03
C ARG A 83 -25.29 -6.84 5.70
N GLU A 84 -26.32 -7.33 5.04
CA GLU A 84 -26.23 -8.04 3.77
C GLU A 84 -25.72 -7.12 2.64
N TRP A 85 -26.09 -5.85 2.69
CA TRP A 85 -25.59 -4.83 1.76
C TRP A 85 -24.10 -4.53 2.01
N PHE A 86 -23.66 -4.51 3.28
CA PHE A 86 -22.27 -4.28 3.63
C PHE A 86 -21.37 -5.47 3.29
N ASP A 87 -21.84 -6.72 3.45
CA ASP A 87 -21.11 -7.92 3.07
C ASP A 87 -20.66 -7.85 1.58
N ILE A 88 -21.51 -7.27 0.70
CA ILE A 88 -21.17 -7.06 -0.71
C ILE A 88 -20.10 -5.96 -0.88
N ILE A 89 -20.15 -4.91 -0.06
CA ILE A 89 -19.17 -3.80 -0.12
C ILE A 89 -17.80 -4.23 0.40
N GLU A 90 -17.75 -5.10 1.40
CA GLU A 90 -16.50 -5.63 1.98
C GLU A 90 -15.60 -6.23 0.90
N ASP A 91 -16.15 -7.12 0.07
CA ASP A 91 -15.41 -7.75 -1.02
C ASP A 91 -14.84 -6.73 -2.02
N THR A 92 -15.56 -5.63 -2.26
CA THR A 92 -15.09 -4.55 -3.14
C THR A 92 -13.96 -3.76 -2.51
N ILE A 93 -14.03 -3.51 -1.20
CA ILE A 93 -12.97 -2.81 -0.46
C ILE A 93 -11.69 -3.66 -0.47
N ASP A 94 -11.78 -4.96 -0.18
CA ASP A 94 -10.65 -5.87 -0.16
C ASP A 94 -9.95 -5.94 -1.51
N THR A 95 -10.73 -6.09 -2.58
CA THR A 95 -10.18 -6.10 -3.95
C THR A 95 -9.48 -4.79 -4.27
N LYS A 96 -10.04 -3.65 -3.87
CA LYS A 96 -9.44 -2.34 -4.13
C LYS A 96 -8.17 -2.10 -3.34
N ILE A 97 -8.10 -2.56 -2.10
CA ILE A 97 -6.89 -2.47 -1.28
C ILE A 97 -5.79 -3.35 -1.89
N ALA A 98 -6.11 -4.60 -2.23
CA ALA A 98 -5.16 -5.52 -2.84
C ALA A 98 -4.61 -4.99 -4.17
N TRP A 99 -5.47 -4.42 -5.01
CA TRP A 99 -5.07 -3.81 -6.28
C TRP A 99 -4.20 -2.56 -6.08
N GLY A 100 -4.54 -1.72 -5.09
CA GLY A 100 -3.79 -0.51 -4.79
C GLY A 100 -2.34 -0.75 -4.36
N PHE A 101 -2.03 -1.91 -3.79
CA PHE A 101 -0.65 -2.31 -3.50
C PHE A 101 0.11 -2.72 -4.76
N THR A 102 -0.55 -3.42 -5.67
CA THR A 102 0.06 -3.87 -6.94
C THR A 102 0.47 -2.69 -7.82
N ASP A 103 -0.23 -1.57 -7.75
CA ASP A 103 0.03 -0.39 -8.57
C ASP A 103 1.17 0.51 -8.00
N ASN A 104 1.62 0.27 -6.77
CA ASN A 104 2.69 1.04 -6.14
C ASN A 104 4.07 0.37 -6.31
N MET A 105 4.82 0.84 -7.28
CA MET A 105 6.14 0.28 -7.63
C MET A 105 7.11 0.22 -6.42
N TRP A 106 7.20 1.29 -5.61
CA TRP A 106 8.09 1.31 -4.45
C TRP A 106 7.69 0.29 -3.38
N PHE A 107 6.38 0.07 -3.22
CA PHE A 107 5.87 -0.91 -2.27
C PHE A 107 6.21 -2.34 -2.72
N ASN A 108 5.99 -2.64 -4.00
CA ASN A 108 6.29 -3.96 -4.56
C ASN A 108 7.77 -4.32 -4.52
N ASP A 109 8.67 -3.35 -4.72
CA ASP A 109 10.11 -3.61 -4.69
C ASP A 109 10.64 -3.79 -3.25
N LEU A 110 9.96 -3.23 -2.25
CA LEU A 110 10.39 -3.21 -0.86
C LEU A 110 9.73 -4.27 0.01
N VAL A 111 8.47 -4.61 -0.26
CA VAL A 111 7.58 -5.35 0.63
C VAL A 111 7.28 -6.74 0.06
N ASP A 112 7.46 -7.77 0.89
CA ASP A 112 6.95 -9.13 0.67
C ASP A 112 5.59 -9.25 1.36
N GLN A 113 4.54 -9.40 0.58
CA GLN A 113 3.18 -9.49 1.08
C GLN A 113 2.74 -10.95 1.20
N LYS A 114 2.18 -11.31 2.36
CA LYS A 114 1.55 -12.60 2.62
C LYS A 114 0.15 -12.40 3.19
N ASN A 115 -0.80 -13.13 2.64
CA ASN A 115 -2.16 -13.18 3.14
C ASN A 115 -2.35 -14.48 3.91
N ILE A 116 -2.85 -14.40 5.13
CA ILE A 116 -3.09 -15.53 6.00
C ILE A 116 -4.55 -15.57 6.42
N ALA A 117 -5.03 -16.76 6.80
CA ALA A 117 -6.38 -16.89 7.36
C ALA A 117 -6.44 -16.28 8.75
N TYR A 118 -7.63 -15.85 9.17
CA TYR A 118 -7.82 -15.25 10.49
C TYR A 118 -7.44 -16.25 11.60
N GLY A 119 -6.58 -15.82 12.50
CA GLY A 119 -6.04 -16.63 13.60
C GLY A 119 -4.81 -17.47 13.24
N ASP A 120 -4.36 -17.44 11.99
CA ASP A 120 -3.12 -18.09 11.59
C ASP A 120 -1.90 -17.18 11.90
N ARG A 121 -0.73 -17.79 11.88
CA ARG A 121 0.55 -17.11 12.10
C ARG A 121 1.47 -17.32 10.92
N GLN A 122 2.05 -16.24 10.42
CA GLN A 122 3.07 -16.31 9.38
C GLN A 122 4.46 -16.21 9.97
N ASP A 123 5.23 -17.28 9.78
CA ASP A 123 6.64 -17.30 10.13
C ASP A 123 7.50 -17.11 8.88
N PHE A 124 8.50 -16.23 8.97
CA PHE A 124 9.48 -15.98 7.93
C PHE A 124 10.82 -16.55 8.35
N TYR A 125 11.37 -17.42 7.52
CA TYR A 125 12.70 -17.96 7.72
C TYR A 125 13.73 -17.03 7.09
N ILE A 126 14.74 -16.66 7.85
CA ILE A 126 15.86 -15.83 7.41
C ILE A 126 17.07 -16.76 7.30
N GLU A 127 17.56 -16.91 6.09
CA GLU A 127 18.85 -17.56 5.88
C GLU A 127 19.98 -16.65 6.34
N GLU A 128 20.86 -17.18 7.15
CA GLU A 128 22.11 -16.50 7.51
C GLU A 128 23.18 -16.94 6.51
N GLU A 129 23.73 -16.01 5.76
CA GLU A 129 24.79 -16.31 4.80
C GLU A 129 26.07 -16.77 5.50
N ALA A 130 26.56 -17.95 5.09
CA ALA A 130 27.83 -18.48 5.55
C ALA A 130 28.92 -18.21 4.53
N ILE A 131 29.87 -17.39 4.88
CA ILE A 131 31.11 -17.28 4.11
C ILE A 131 32.02 -18.40 4.55
N LEU A 132 32.10 -19.47 3.76
CA LEU A 132 33.02 -20.56 3.99
C LEU A 132 34.40 -20.18 3.49
N SER A 133 35.40 -20.30 4.33
CA SER A 133 36.76 -20.05 3.95
C SER A 133 37.40 -21.30 3.28
N VAL A 134 37.93 -21.13 2.09
CA VAL A 134 38.65 -22.19 1.39
C VAL A 134 40.11 -22.18 1.83
N ALA A 135 40.56 -23.25 2.50
CA ALA A 135 41.95 -23.41 2.87
C ALA A 135 42.75 -23.99 1.69
N LYS A 136 43.88 -23.38 1.38
CA LYS A 136 44.85 -23.91 0.42
C LYS A 136 45.66 -25.01 1.10
N GLY A 137 45.35 -26.27 0.82
CA GLY A 137 46.06 -27.42 1.35
C GLY A 137 47.41 -27.62 0.72
N GLY A 138 48.45 -27.82 1.50
CA GLY A 138 49.73 -28.34 1.03
C GLY A 138 49.76 -29.86 1.08
N THR A 139 50.69 -30.51 0.36
CA THR A 139 50.78 -31.96 0.16
C THR A 139 51.02 -32.79 1.44
N SER A 140 51.21 -32.17 2.62
CA SER A 140 51.59 -32.90 3.84
C SER A 140 50.76 -32.60 5.10
N HIS A 141 49.84 -31.68 5.06
CA HIS A 141 48.93 -31.38 6.19
C HIS A 141 47.46 -31.27 5.75
N HIS A 142 46.64 -32.17 6.28
CA HIS A 142 45.21 -32.29 5.94
C HIS A 142 44.30 -31.93 7.14
N ASP A 143 44.76 -31.07 8.02
CA ASP A 143 43.94 -30.66 9.15
C ASP A 143 43.04 -29.46 8.74
N HIS A 144 41.88 -29.81 8.20
CA HIS A 144 40.87 -28.84 7.78
C HIS A 144 39.86 -28.67 8.92
N ILE A 145 39.67 -27.46 9.39
CA ILE A 145 38.68 -27.12 10.38
C ILE A 145 37.28 -27.27 9.73
N ILE A 146 36.42 -28.06 10.36
CA ILE A 146 35.05 -28.23 9.94
C ILE A 146 34.31 -26.89 10.18
N GLN A 147 33.84 -26.26 9.13
CA GLN A 147 33.00 -25.06 9.18
C GLN A 147 31.55 -25.52 9.15
N ARG A 148 30.75 -25.03 10.09
CA ARG A 148 29.31 -25.31 10.13
C ARG A 148 28.56 -24.23 9.38
N LEU A 149 27.55 -24.61 8.62
CA LEU A 149 26.58 -23.69 8.10
C LEU A 149 25.79 -23.08 9.26
N PRO A 150 25.55 -21.77 9.29
CA PRO A 150 24.74 -21.17 10.30
C PRO A 150 23.30 -21.68 10.23
N ASN A 151 22.66 -21.76 11.37
CA ASN A 151 21.23 -22.03 11.44
C ASN A 151 20.53 -20.68 11.28
N GLY A 152 19.75 -20.52 10.22
CA GLY A 152 18.92 -19.33 10.07
C GLY A 152 17.98 -19.09 11.26
N SER A 153 17.36 -17.95 11.30
CA SER A 153 16.39 -17.56 12.33
C SER A 153 14.98 -17.48 11.74
N THR A 154 13.98 -17.80 12.55
CA THR A 154 12.57 -17.63 12.17
C THR A 154 12.00 -16.45 12.92
N ILE A 155 11.41 -15.53 12.20
CA ILE A 155 10.73 -14.35 12.75
C ILE A 155 9.25 -14.44 12.40
N SER A 156 8.40 -14.21 13.39
CA SER A 156 6.96 -14.09 13.23
C SER A 156 6.56 -12.62 13.26
N VAL A 157 5.70 -12.25 12.32
CA VAL A 157 5.14 -10.90 12.27
C VAL A 157 3.81 -10.90 13.02
N PRO A 158 3.70 -10.14 14.14
CA PRO A 158 2.44 -10.00 14.84
C PRO A 158 1.49 -9.14 14.01
N THR A 159 0.21 -9.52 13.99
CA THR A 159 -0.86 -8.74 13.38
C THR A 159 -1.59 -7.91 14.43
N GLU A 160 -1.97 -6.71 14.08
CA GLU A 160 -2.71 -5.78 14.93
C GLU A 160 -4.02 -5.38 14.27
N LEU A 161 -5.02 -5.03 15.08
CA LEU A 161 -6.32 -4.59 14.61
C LEU A 161 -6.28 -3.10 14.27
N TYR A 162 -6.53 -2.77 13.02
CA TYR A 162 -6.73 -1.39 12.56
C TYR A 162 -8.20 -1.12 12.28
N VAL A 163 -8.68 0.02 12.75
CA VAL A 163 -10.10 0.36 12.71
C VAL A 163 -10.30 1.75 12.13
N VAL A 164 -11.19 1.85 11.15
CA VAL A 164 -11.65 3.12 10.61
C VAL A 164 -13.13 3.29 10.93
N LYS A 165 -13.47 4.31 11.70
CA LYS A 165 -14.86 4.69 11.95
C LYS A 165 -15.32 5.69 10.90
N VAL A 166 -16.35 5.34 10.17
CA VAL A 166 -16.95 6.21 9.15
C VAL A 166 -18.36 6.55 9.59
N GLY A 167 -18.60 7.83 9.83
CA GLY A 167 -19.95 8.37 9.97
C GLY A 167 -20.48 8.75 8.59
N ALA A 168 -21.31 7.92 7.99
CA ALA A 168 -21.94 8.24 6.71
C ALA A 168 -23.30 8.84 6.95
N ASP A 169 -23.57 10.00 6.34
CA ASP A 169 -24.91 10.53 6.20
C ASP A 169 -25.62 9.74 5.09
N ILE A 170 -26.19 8.62 5.51
CA ILE A 170 -26.84 7.67 4.60
C ILE A 170 -27.98 8.34 3.83
N ASN A 171 -28.60 9.36 4.40
CA ASN A 171 -29.62 10.12 3.68
C ASN A 171 -29.04 10.75 2.40
N LYS A 172 -27.76 11.20 2.40
CA LYS A 172 -27.13 11.74 1.20
C LYS A 172 -26.90 10.68 0.13
N TYR A 173 -26.56 9.46 0.54
CA TYR A 173 -26.45 8.34 -0.40
C TYR A 173 -27.81 7.95 -0.99
N ILE A 174 -28.82 7.79 -0.14
CA ILE A 174 -30.19 7.43 -0.56
C ILE A 174 -30.81 8.50 -1.47
N VAL A 175 -30.52 9.78 -1.22
CA VAL A 175 -30.98 10.89 -2.08
C VAL A 175 -30.13 11.04 -3.36
N GLY A 176 -29.06 10.22 -3.52
CA GLY A 176 -28.20 10.25 -4.70
C GLY A 176 -27.21 11.42 -4.74
N GLN A 177 -26.92 12.04 -3.59
CA GLN A 177 -25.94 13.13 -3.50
C GLN A 177 -24.49 12.64 -3.40
N VAL A 178 -24.29 11.40 -2.95
CA VAL A 178 -22.97 10.76 -2.78
C VAL A 178 -23.04 9.37 -3.38
N ASP A 179 -22.08 9.06 -4.24
CA ASP A 179 -21.93 7.73 -4.81
C ASP A 179 -21.28 6.77 -3.79
N TRP A 180 -21.69 5.51 -3.81
CA TRP A 180 -21.11 4.45 -2.97
C TRP A 180 -19.61 4.30 -3.23
N THR A 181 -19.13 4.51 -4.45
CA THR A 181 -17.71 4.47 -4.80
C THR A 181 -16.88 5.48 -4.01
N THR A 182 -17.45 6.64 -3.69
CA THR A 182 -16.77 7.67 -2.88
C THR A 182 -16.50 7.17 -1.46
N LEU A 183 -17.41 6.40 -0.88
CA LEU A 183 -17.23 5.79 0.44
C LEU A 183 -16.14 4.72 0.41
N VAL A 184 -16.25 3.79 -0.54
CA VAL A 184 -15.25 2.72 -0.75
C VAL A 184 -13.86 3.30 -1.00
N ASP A 185 -13.77 4.32 -1.87
CA ASP A 185 -12.52 5.02 -2.16
C ASP A 185 -11.90 5.68 -0.92
N ALA A 186 -12.72 6.29 -0.09
CA ALA A 186 -12.25 6.95 1.13
C ALA A 186 -11.71 5.94 2.15
N ILE A 187 -12.40 4.80 2.33
CA ILE A 187 -11.99 3.73 3.25
C ILE A 187 -10.73 3.04 2.76
N ALA A 188 -10.73 2.57 1.51
CA ALA A 188 -9.57 1.91 0.93
C ALA A 188 -8.32 2.81 0.96
N LYS A 189 -8.49 4.10 0.63
CA LYS A 189 -7.42 5.08 0.72
C LYS A 189 -6.90 5.28 2.14
N ALA A 190 -7.77 5.25 3.15
CA ALA A 190 -7.37 5.38 4.55
C ALA A 190 -6.48 4.20 4.98
N PHE A 191 -6.89 2.96 4.67
CA PHE A 191 -6.07 1.77 4.95
C PHE A 191 -4.76 1.78 4.19
N MET A 192 -4.77 2.08 2.89
CA MET A 192 -3.55 2.17 2.08
C MET A 192 -2.56 3.20 2.65
N VAL A 193 -3.04 4.37 3.08
CA VAL A 193 -2.19 5.39 3.70
C VAL A 193 -1.61 4.89 5.00
N GLN A 194 -2.40 4.21 5.83
CA GLN A 194 -1.92 3.67 7.10
C GLN A 194 -0.86 2.60 6.87
N ILE A 195 -1.11 1.62 5.99
CA ILE A 195 -0.14 0.57 5.68
C ILE A 195 1.16 1.15 5.12
N GLN A 196 1.08 2.11 4.20
CA GLN A 196 2.27 2.79 3.66
C GLN A 196 3.03 3.55 4.75
N THR A 197 2.33 4.13 5.71
CA THR A 197 2.93 4.83 6.85
C THR A 197 3.65 3.87 7.78
N GLU A 198 3.03 2.73 8.10
CA GLU A 198 3.66 1.68 8.93
C GLU A 198 4.91 1.13 8.25
N VAL A 199 4.82 0.76 6.97
CA VAL A 199 5.98 0.29 6.21
C VAL A 199 7.13 1.30 6.22
N TYR A 200 6.83 2.57 5.99
CA TYR A 200 7.85 3.62 6.02
C TYR A 200 8.44 3.81 7.43
N THR A 201 7.60 3.79 8.44
CA THR A 201 8.02 3.94 9.85
C THR A 201 8.94 2.78 10.26
N GLU A 202 8.56 1.54 9.93
CA GLU A 202 9.36 0.35 10.19
C GLU A 202 10.74 0.43 9.49
N VAL A 203 10.77 0.78 8.20
CA VAL A 203 12.04 0.96 7.47
C VAL A 203 12.89 2.07 8.07
N SER A 204 12.28 3.21 8.40
CA SER A 204 13.00 4.34 9.00
C SER A 204 13.53 4.02 10.39
N THR A 205 12.77 3.27 11.19
CA THR A 205 13.15 2.82 12.53
C THR A 205 14.28 1.78 12.45
N ALA A 206 14.13 0.81 11.55
CA ALA A 206 15.15 -0.19 11.31
C ALA A 206 16.48 0.44 10.87
N ALA A 207 16.44 1.43 9.98
CA ALA A 207 17.62 2.18 9.56
C ALA A 207 18.31 2.92 10.72
N SER A 208 17.54 3.31 11.75
CA SER A 208 18.06 4.03 12.92
C SER A 208 18.51 3.12 14.07
N ALA A 209 17.84 1.96 14.22
CA ALA A 209 18.05 1.06 15.37
C ALA A 209 19.17 0.02 15.14
N LEU A 210 19.47 -0.30 13.89
CA LEU A 210 20.52 -1.25 13.57
C LEU A 210 21.89 -0.63 13.85
N PRO A 211 22.86 -1.43 14.28
CA PRO A 211 24.25 -1.03 14.25
C PRO A 211 24.70 -0.89 12.80
N VAL A 212 24.38 0.24 12.21
CA VAL A 212 24.73 0.54 10.82
C VAL A 212 26.23 0.71 10.77
N GLN A 213 26.89 -0.15 10.02
CA GLN A 213 28.30 0.02 9.73
C GLN A 213 28.50 1.37 9.05
N THR A 214 29.56 2.06 9.40
CA THR A 214 29.87 3.42 8.94
C THR A 214 29.88 3.63 7.42
N GLY A 215 29.90 2.58 6.63
CA GLY A 215 29.87 2.61 5.17
C GLY A 215 28.50 2.56 4.50
N PHE A 216 27.39 2.48 5.27
CA PHE A 216 26.04 2.35 4.72
C PHE A 216 25.17 3.58 4.99
N VAL A 217 25.61 4.50 5.84
CA VAL A 217 24.88 5.72 6.17
C VAL A 217 25.73 6.95 5.89
N GLY A 218 25.11 7.91 5.20
CA GLY A 218 25.72 9.20 4.93
C GLY A 218 24.77 10.36 5.25
N THR A 219 25.36 11.51 5.45
CA THR A 219 24.62 12.75 5.73
C THR A 219 25.23 13.93 4.99
N GLY A 220 24.39 14.89 4.65
CA GLY A 220 24.81 16.16 4.06
C GLY A 220 24.15 16.44 2.71
N ALA A 221 24.17 17.71 2.33
CA ALA A 221 23.64 18.13 1.04
C ALA A 221 24.41 17.47 -0.12
N LEU A 222 23.68 16.97 -1.09
CA LEU A 222 24.30 16.36 -2.29
C LEU A 222 24.95 17.47 -3.13
N SER A 223 26.26 17.34 -3.28
CA SER A 223 27.13 18.26 -4.00
C SER A 223 28.33 17.53 -4.60
N ALA A 224 29.13 18.20 -5.39
CA ALA A 224 30.35 17.62 -5.96
C ALA A 224 31.29 17.02 -4.89
N SER A 225 31.35 17.59 -3.69
CA SER A 225 32.21 17.12 -2.61
C SER A 225 31.65 15.88 -1.88
N THR A 226 30.33 15.69 -1.84
CA THR A 226 29.68 14.54 -1.17
C THR A 226 29.32 13.42 -2.14
N LYS A 227 29.48 13.65 -3.45
CA LYS A 227 29.17 12.67 -4.49
C LYS A 227 29.92 11.34 -4.29
N ALA A 228 31.23 11.41 -4.03
CA ALA A 228 32.04 10.20 -3.86
C ALA A 228 31.55 9.34 -2.69
N ALA A 229 31.19 9.95 -1.57
CA ALA A 229 30.64 9.24 -0.41
C ALA A 229 29.25 8.66 -0.68
N PHE A 230 28.44 9.32 -1.47
CA PHE A 230 27.12 8.81 -1.87
C PHE A 230 27.26 7.60 -2.82
N ASP A 231 28.17 7.69 -3.81
CA ASP A 231 28.46 6.59 -4.74
C ASP A 231 29.07 5.38 -4.01
N GLU A 232 29.95 5.62 -3.02
CA GLU A 232 30.53 4.57 -2.18
C GLU A 232 29.46 3.79 -1.40
N ILE A 233 28.45 4.46 -0.83
CA ILE A 233 27.36 3.78 -0.15
C ILE A 233 26.57 2.90 -1.11
N ILE A 234 26.29 3.38 -2.34
CA ILE A 234 25.60 2.58 -3.36
C ILE A 234 26.40 1.32 -3.71
N GLU A 235 27.71 1.47 -3.87
CA GLU A 235 28.62 0.35 -4.16
C GLU A 235 28.68 -0.63 -2.98
N ASN A 236 28.80 -0.13 -1.75
CA ASN A 236 28.83 -0.95 -0.54
C ASN A 236 27.54 -1.78 -0.40
N VAL A 237 26.37 -1.18 -0.64
CA VAL A 237 25.10 -1.92 -0.61
C VAL A 237 25.05 -3.00 -1.69
N SER A 238 25.48 -2.71 -2.90
CA SER A 238 25.54 -3.70 -3.97
C SER A 238 26.51 -4.83 -3.64
N THR A 239 27.71 -4.50 -3.18
CA THR A 239 28.76 -5.47 -2.85
C THR A 239 28.37 -6.36 -1.67
N ALA A 240 27.78 -5.77 -0.63
CA ALA A 240 27.33 -6.53 0.53
C ALA A 240 26.15 -7.47 0.25
N ASN A 241 25.47 -7.28 -0.89
CA ASN A 241 24.38 -8.14 -1.36
C ASN A 241 24.76 -8.90 -2.64
N ASP A 242 26.00 -9.36 -2.74
CA ASP A 242 26.52 -10.19 -3.83
C ASP A 242 26.38 -9.58 -5.24
N GLY A 243 26.49 -8.25 -5.33
CA GLY A 243 26.36 -7.55 -6.61
C GLY A 243 24.90 -7.34 -7.04
N ALA A 244 23.93 -7.46 -6.13
CA ALA A 244 22.52 -7.21 -6.43
C ALA A 244 22.32 -5.81 -7.02
N GLU A 245 21.32 -5.70 -7.90
CA GLU A 245 20.87 -4.41 -8.41
C GLU A 245 20.35 -3.55 -7.25
N VAL A 246 20.70 -2.26 -7.25
CA VAL A 246 20.32 -1.32 -6.21
C VAL A 246 19.41 -0.27 -6.79
N VAL A 247 18.33 0.06 -6.09
CA VAL A 247 17.43 1.17 -6.39
C VAL A 247 17.53 2.24 -5.32
N ILE A 248 17.31 3.49 -5.72
CA ILE A 248 17.32 4.63 -4.81
C ILE A 248 15.88 5.11 -4.68
N MET A 249 15.36 5.08 -3.46
CA MET A 249 13.99 5.48 -3.15
C MET A 249 13.97 6.77 -2.35
N GLY A 250 13.02 7.64 -2.64
CA GLY A 250 12.87 8.88 -1.90
C GLY A 250 11.67 9.68 -2.38
N THR A 251 11.38 10.77 -1.69
CA THR A 251 10.34 11.70 -2.14
C THR A 251 10.81 12.49 -3.36
N SER A 252 9.89 13.03 -4.15
CA SER A 252 10.19 13.86 -5.32
C SER A 252 11.21 14.98 -5.00
N SER A 253 11.05 15.63 -3.86
CA SER A 253 11.94 16.68 -3.36
C SER A 253 13.35 16.16 -3.03
N GLY A 254 13.46 14.95 -2.48
CA GLY A 254 14.74 14.30 -2.19
C GLY A 254 15.44 13.83 -3.46
N LEU A 255 14.73 13.13 -4.33
CA LEU A 255 15.25 12.64 -5.60
C LEU A 255 15.69 13.78 -6.53
N GLY A 256 14.98 14.91 -6.51
CA GLY A 256 15.37 16.09 -7.27
C GLY A 256 16.77 16.64 -6.90
N LYS A 257 17.26 16.38 -5.66
CA LYS A 257 18.61 16.76 -5.25
C LYS A 257 19.71 15.92 -5.89
N ILE A 258 19.40 14.71 -6.32
CA ILE A 258 20.33 13.82 -7.01
C ILE A 258 20.70 14.42 -8.38
N SER A 259 19.82 15.16 -9.01
CA SER A 259 20.10 15.85 -10.29
C SER A 259 21.29 16.80 -10.19
N ALA A 260 21.49 17.45 -9.03
CA ALA A 260 22.62 18.36 -8.81
C ALA A 260 23.99 17.64 -8.86
N ILE A 261 24.05 16.35 -8.43
CA ILE A 261 25.27 15.58 -8.50
C ILE A 261 25.46 14.99 -9.92
N ALA A 262 24.38 14.66 -10.60
CA ALA A 262 24.43 14.16 -11.97
C ALA A 262 24.93 15.22 -12.95
N ASP A 263 24.53 16.48 -12.80
CA ASP A 263 24.97 17.60 -13.63
C ASP A 263 26.50 17.81 -13.61
N VAL A 264 27.14 17.52 -12.49
CA VAL A 264 28.61 17.61 -12.37
C VAL A 264 29.30 16.52 -13.22
N TYR A 265 28.67 15.39 -13.44
CA TYR A 265 29.24 14.27 -14.19
C TYR A 265 28.98 14.37 -15.70
N TYR A 266 27.87 14.96 -16.09
CA TYR A 266 27.40 15.03 -17.48
C TYR A 266 27.50 16.42 -18.11
N SER A 267 28.41 17.26 -17.65
CA SER A 267 28.63 18.61 -18.18
C SER A 267 29.15 18.64 -19.63
N GLY A 268 29.27 17.50 -20.29
CA GLY A 268 29.56 17.40 -21.73
C GLY A 268 28.33 17.56 -22.58
N ALA A 269 28.39 18.41 -23.58
CA ALA A 269 27.30 18.90 -24.42
C ALA A 269 26.40 17.86 -25.15
N LEU A 270 26.69 16.58 -25.10
CA LEU A 270 26.00 15.53 -25.86
C LEU A 270 24.87 14.79 -25.11
N VAL A 271 24.81 14.87 -23.80
CA VAL A 271 23.79 14.16 -22.98
C VAL A 271 22.75 15.11 -22.41
N ALA A 272 22.94 16.40 -22.53
CA ALA A 272 22.15 17.43 -21.88
C ALA A 272 20.67 17.54 -22.34
N GLY A 273 20.34 17.08 -23.55
CA GLY A 273 19.00 17.25 -24.10
C GLY A 273 17.96 16.30 -23.47
N ALA A 274 18.17 14.98 -23.60
CA ALA A 274 17.20 13.98 -23.18
C ALA A 274 17.01 13.91 -21.65
N GLN A 275 18.07 14.16 -20.88
CA GLN A 275 17.99 14.19 -19.41
C GLN A 275 17.36 15.49 -18.88
N LYS A 276 17.59 16.63 -19.54
CA LYS A 276 16.87 17.87 -19.21
C LYS A 276 15.38 17.72 -19.44
N ASP A 277 14.97 17.13 -20.55
CA ASP A 277 13.57 16.85 -20.85
C ASP A 277 12.95 15.89 -19.83
N SER A 278 13.67 14.86 -19.38
CA SER A 278 13.23 13.96 -18.32
C SER A 278 13.03 14.72 -16.99
N VAL A 279 14.02 15.51 -16.57
CA VAL A 279 13.93 16.32 -15.32
C VAL A 279 12.81 17.34 -15.40
N MET A 280 12.60 17.97 -16.56
CA MET A 280 11.50 18.93 -16.74
C MET A 280 10.12 18.25 -16.70
N ASN A 281 10.01 17.01 -17.17
CA ASN A 281 8.75 16.28 -17.23
C ASN A 281 8.42 15.54 -15.92
N THR A 282 9.42 14.92 -15.27
CA THR A 282 9.22 14.05 -14.09
C THR A 282 9.77 14.63 -12.80
N GLY A 283 10.55 15.71 -12.84
CA GLY A 283 11.17 16.32 -11.65
C GLY A 283 12.42 15.57 -11.14
N ASN A 284 12.77 14.43 -11.72
CA ASN A 284 13.97 13.66 -11.41
C ASN A 284 14.61 13.05 -12.68
N ILE A 285 15.84 12.59 -12.58
CA ILE A 285 16.56 12.03 -13.73
C ILE A 285 16.18 10.58 -14.08
N GLY A 286 15.32 9.94 -13.30
CA GLY A 286 14.88 8.56 -13.50
C GLY A 286 15.95 7.50 -13.23
N ILE A 287 17.18 7.73 -13.68
CA ILE A 287 18.32 6.81 -13.53
C ILE A 287 19.57 7.59 -13.11
N TYR A 288 20.26 7.13 -12.07
CA TYR A 288 21.53 7.67 -11.59
C TYR A 288 22.61 6.57 -11.58
N ASN A 289 23.71 6.75 -12.30
CA ASN A 289 24.78 5.77 -12.42
C ASN A 289 24.29 4.33 -12.74
N GLY A 290 23.28 4.21 -13.62
CA GLY A 290 22.66 2.93 -13.97
C GLY A 290 21.68 2.40 -12.92
N ARG A 291 21.42 3.13 -11.83
CA ARG A 291 20.50 2.76 -10.76
C ARG A 291 19.17 3.50 -10.93
N LYS A 292 18.06 2.78 -10.80
CA LYS A 292 16.72 3.31 -10.94
C LYS A 292 16.36 4.18 -9.74
N LEU A 293 15.74 5.32 -10.00
CA LEU A 293 15.17 6.20 -8.98
C LEU A 293 13.68 5.93 -8.87
N ILE A 294 13.20 5.60 -7.67
CA ILE A 294 11.80 5.30 -7.40
C ILE A 294 11.23 6.36 -6.47
N GLU A 295 10.19 7.04 -6.92
CA GLU A 295 9.52 8.06 -6.13
C GLU A 295 8.55 7.45 -5.14
N ILE A 296 8.68 7.85 -3.86
CA ILE A 296 7.69 7.59 -2.82
C ILE A 296 6.74 8.80 -2.77
N PRO A 297 5.46 8.63 -3.15
CA PRO A 297 4.50 9.74 -3.16
C PRO A 297 4.25 10.24 -1.74
N ASN A 298 4.56 11.51 -1.48
CA ASN A 298 4.41 12.11 -0.15
C ASN A 298 3.03 12.73 0.05
N ARG A 299 2.54 12.72 1.28
CA ARG A 299 1.24 13.28 1.69
C ARG A 299 1.39 14.06 2.99
N PHE A 300 0.40 14.90 3.30
CA PHE A 300 0.31 15.52 4.61
C PHE A 300 -0.36 14.58 5.61
N GLU A 301 0.06 14.62 6.87
CA GLU A 301 -0.52 13.85 7.98
C GLU A 301 -2.00 14.16 8.20
N SER A 302 -2.44 15.36 7.86
CA SER A 302 -3.83 15.77 7.99
C SER A 302 -4.31 16.56 6.77
N LYS A 303 -5.61 16.61 6.55
CA LYS A 303 -6.21 17.43 5.48
C LYS A 303 -5.97 18.91 5.75
N LEU A 304 -5.58 19.62 4.70
CA LEU A 304 -5.48 21.07 4.73
C LEU A 304 -6.90 21.70 4.81
N PRO A 305 -7.13 22.68 5.68
CA PRO A 305 -8.38 23.41 5.69
C PRO A 305 -8.56 24.18 4.38
N LEU A 306 -9.74 24.10 3.78
CA LEU A 306 -10.07 24.73 2.49
C LEU A 306 -10.12 26.28 2.57
N LYS A 307 -10.28 26.85 3.76
CA LYS A 307 -10.29 28.30 3.97
C LYS A 307 -9.18 28.71 4.94
N GLY A 308 -8.34 29.62 4.45
CA GLY A 308 -7.12 30.04 5.12
C GLY A 308 -7.37 30.76 6.43
N THR A 309 -6.92 30.16 7.46
CA THR A 309 -6.30 30.81 8.61
C THR A 309 -4.80 30.59 8.47
N ASN A 310 -3.96 31.52 8.93
CA ASN A 310 -2.50 31.38 8.92
C ASN A 310 -2.02 30.24 9.85
N LEU A 311 -2.56 29.05 9.65
CA LEU A 311 -2.14 27.85 10.38
C LEU A 311 -0.88 27.28 9.71
N PRO A 312 0.09 26.81 10.50
CA PRO A 312 1.25 26.12 9.92
C PRO A 312 0.80 24.90 9.13
N LEU A 313 1.51 24.59 8.06
CA LEU A 313 1.26 23.37 7.28
C LEU A 313 1.44 22.15 8.18
N PRO A 314 0.57 21.15 8.10
CA PRO A 314 0.75 19.89 8.80
C PRO A 314 2.04 19.20 8.35
N GLY A 315 2.55 18.31 9.17
CA GLY A 315 3.72 17.48 8.85
C GLY A 315 3.49 16.68 7.56
N LYS A 316 4.58 16.32 6.92
CA LYS A 316 4.57 15.36 5.82
C LYS A 316 4.77 13.95 6.40
N LEU A 317 4.05 12.97 5.88
CA LEU A 317 4.16 11.57 6.29
C LEU A 317 5.58 11.03 6.12
N PHE A 318 6.23 11.37 5.01
CA PHE A 318 7.58 10.90 4.72
C PHE A 318 8.57 12.05 4.82
N ASP A 319 9.72 11.79 5.47
CA ASP A 319 10.77 12.78 5.57
C ASP A 319 11.39 13.05 4.19
N PRO A 320 11.22 14.27 3.64
CA PRO A 320 11.74 14.59 2.31
C PRO A 320 13.27 14.64 2.24
N LYS A 321 13.94 14.58 3.37
CA LYS A 321 15.40 14.61 3.46
C LYS A 321 16.05 13.24 3.42
N LYS A 322 15.27 12.16 3.59
CA LYS A 322 15.82 10.80 3.61
C LYS A 322 15.73 10.17 2.22
N LEU A 323 16.86 9.64 1.77
CA LEU A 323 16.99 8.77 0.60
C LEU A 323 17.36 7.38 1.07
N MET A 324 16.64 6.36 0.60
CA MET A 324 16.90 4.97 0.90
C MET A 324 17.56 4.31 -0.30
N ILE A 325 18.61 3.52 -0.04
CA ILE A 325 19.37 2.79 -1.04
C ILE A 325 19.14 1.31 -0.78
N VAL A 326 18.32 0.67 -1.63
CA VAL A 326 17.73 -0.65 -1.37
C VAL A 326 18.15 -1.62 -2.44
N PRO A 327 18.62 -2.84 -2.09
CA PRO A 327 18.89 -3.89 -3.07
C PRO A 327 17.58 -4.46 -3.62
N VAL A 328 17.48 -4.66 -4.92
CA VAL A 328 16.38 -5.36 -5.57
C VAL A 328 16.70 -6.85 -5.56
N ILE A 329 15.96 -7.58 -4.76
CA ILE A 329 16.12 -9.02 -4.59
C ILE A 329 14.75 -9.65 -4.82
N GLY A 330 14.71 -10.93 -5.22
CA GLY A 330 13.46 -11.66 -5.38
C GLY A 330 12.61 -11.66 -4.10
N ASP A 331 11.35 -12.01 -4.21
CA ASP A 331 10.33 -11.85 -3.15
C ASP A 331 10.76 -12.36 -1.77
N ALA A 332 11.47 -13.48 -1.70
CA ALA A 332 11.97 -14.04 -0.43
C ALA A 332 13.02 -13.16 0.27
N GLY A 333 13.74 -12.32 -0.48
CA GLY A 333 14.81 -11.44 0.02
C GLY A 333 14.35 -10.04 0.40
N LYS A 334 13.11 -9.66 0.15
CA LYS A 334 12.57 -8.35 0.54
C LYS A 334 12.58 -8.20 2.05
N PHE A 335 13.08 -7.08 2.55
CA PHE A 335 13.32 -6.93 3.98
C PHE A 335 12.12 -6.43 4.77
N VAL A 336 11.10 -5.85 4.14
CA VAL A 336 9.83 -5.55 4.80
C VAL A 336 8.86 -6.69 4.56
N LYS A 337 8.34 -7.27 5.61
CA LYS A 337 7.31 -8.29 5.57
C LYS A 337 5.98 -7.68 5.99
N PHE A 338 5.02 -7.76 5.11
CA PHE A 338 3.65 -7.35 5.35
C PHE A 338 2.76 -8.58 5.40
N VAL A 339 2.06 -8.76 6.51
CA VAL A 339 1.13 -9.86 6.73
C VAL A 339 -0.26 -9.27 6.85
N ASP A 340 -1.15 -9.72 5.98
CA ASP A 340 -2.56 -9.38 5.97
C ASP A 340 -3.36 -10.57 6.48
N GLU A 341 -4.10 -10.41 7.57
CA GLU A 341 -4.78 -11.48 8.27
C GLU A 341 -6.29 -11.40 8.06
N GLY A 342 -6.82 -12.35 7.31
CA GLY A 342 -8.26 -12.44 7.03
C GLY A 342 -8.74 -11.36 6.05
N ASP A 343 -10.05 -11.16 6.07
CA ASP A 343 -10.75 -10.21 5.21
C ASP A 343 -11.15 -8.97 6.01
N THR A 344 -11.46 -7.87 5.32
CA THR A 344 -12.04 -6.67 5.95
C THR A 344 -13.40 -7.03 6.56
N ASN A 345 -13.70 -6.49 7.74
CA ASN A 345 -14.97 -6.69 8.41
C ASN A 345 -15.63 -5.33 8.70
N ILE A 346 -16.90 -5.17 8.33
CA ILE A 346 -17.66 -3.96 8.58
C ILE A 346 -18.68 -4.24 9.69
N LEU A 347 -18.54 -3.53 10.78
CA LEU A 347 -19.46 -3.63 11.92
C LEU A 347 -20.34 -2.38 12.00
N GLU A 348 -21.66 -2.57 11.98
CA GLU A 348 -22.59 -1.51 12.29
C GLU A 348 -22.58 -1.24 13.81
N LYS A 349 -22.26 -0.02 14.19
CA LYS A 349 -22.31 0.43 15.58
C LYS A 349 -23.50 1.36 15.77
N THR A 350 -24.60 0.82 16.25
CA THR A 350 -25.71 1.63 16.74
C THR A 350 -25.39 2.04 18.18
N GLU A 351 -24.75 3.18 18.37
CA GLU A 351 -24.58 3.75 19.71
C GLU A 351 -25.92 4.20 20.24
N ARG A 352 -26.41 3.57 21.30
CA ARG A 352 -27.71 3.86 21.96
C ARG A 352 -27.79 5.26 22.58
N GLY A 353 -26.79 6.10 22.45
CA GLY A 353 -26.67 7.41 23.11
C GLY A 353 -27.03 8.63 22.25
N ASP A 354 -26.86 8.55 20.93
CA ASP A 354 -27.03 9.71 20.04
C ASP A 354 -28.35 9.66 19.26
N TYR A 355 -29.45 9.96 19.96
CA TYR A 355 -30.77 10.11 19.32
C TYR A 355 -30.93 11.36 18.45
N ILE A 356 -29.88 12.18 18.29
CA ILE A 356 -29.97 13.50 17.65
C ILE A 356 -29.42 13.51 16.21
N SER A 357 -28.59 12.55 15.82
CA SER A 357 -28.02 12.52 14.46
C SER A 357 -28.55 11.33 13.65
N ASP A 358 -29.08 11.61 12.47
CA ASP A 358 -29.39 10.60 11.44
C ASP A 358 -28.09 10.02 10.80
N ILE A 359 -26.99 10.01 11.54
CA ILE A 359 -25.69 9.50 11.11
C ILE A 359 -25.57 8.06 11.57
N MET A 360 -25.48 7.13 10.64
CA MET A 360 -25.09 5.76 10.95
C MET A 360 -23.57 5.68 10.99
N THR A 361 -23.04 5.08 12.03
CA THR A 361 -21.60 4.92 12.23
C THR A 361 -21.23 3.49 11.89
N TYR A 362 -20.31 3.32 10.96
CA TYR A 362 -19.73 2.04 10.59
C TYR A 362 -18.30 1.98 11.05
N GLU A 363 -17.93 0.82 11.54
CA GLU A 363 -16.57 0.52 11.94
C GLU A 363 -16.02 -0.54 10.99
N VAL A 364 -15.05 -0.14 10.15
CA VAL A 364 -14.38 -1.02 9.22
C VAL A 364 -13.09 -1.49 9.89
N GLN A 365 -12.95 -2.78 10.04
CA GLN A 365 -11.86 -3.44 10.76
C GLN A 365 -11.03 -4.26 9.79
N ARG A 366 -9.69 -4.21 9.95
CA ARG A 366 -8.74 -5.05 9.23
C ARG A 366 -7.56 -5.39 10.12
N HIS A 367 -7.11 -6.63 10.07
CA HIS A 367 -5.94 -7.10 10.79
C HIS A 367 -4.75 -7.15 9.84
N PHE A 368 -3.68 -6.45 10.17
CA PHE A 368 -2.43 -6.57 9.44
C PHE A 368 -1.23 -6.30 10.34
N GLY A 369 -0.06 -6.78 9.91
CA GLY A 369 1.20 -6.56 10.59
C GLY A 369 2.30 -6.20 9.61
N VAL A 370 3.22 -5.35 10.06
CA VAL A 370 4.42 -4.97 9.32
C VAL A 370 5.61 -5.23 10.22
N ALA A 371 6.63 -5.86 9.67
CA ALA A 371 7.90 -6.01 10.37
C ALA A 371 9.06 -5.93 9.39
N THR A 372 10.17 -5.40 9.86
CA THR A 372 11.40 -5.38 9.08
C THR A 372 12.26 -6.58 9.46
N VAL A 373 12.51 -7.42 8.48
CA VAL A 373 13.34 -8.60 8.62
C VAL A 373 14.65 -8.35 7.89
N ILE A 374 15.72 -8.18 8.66
CA ILE A 374 17.00 -7.77 8.10
C ILE A 374 17.89 -8.98 7.89
N GLY A 375 17.76 -9.58 6.71
CA GLY A 375 18.71 -10.53 6.19
C GLY A 375 19.64 -9.93 5.12
N ARG A 376 19.47 -8.62 4.81
CA ARG A 376 20.22 -7.94 3.73
C ARG A 376 20.64 -6.54 4.14
N TYR A 377 21.67 -6.03 3.50
CA TYR A 377 22.20 -4.70 3.78
C TYR A 377 21.49 -3.65 2.93
N PHE A 378 21.15 -2.54 3.51
CA PHE A 378 20.59 -1.37 2.83
C PHE A 378 21.28 -0.10 3.32
N GLY A 379 21.23 0.96 2.50
CA GLY A 379 21.86 2.23 2.82
C GLY A 379 20.83 3.35 3.02
N GLN A 380 21.26 4.39 3.72
CA GLN A 380 20.48 5.61 3.90
C GLN A 380 21.35 6.84 3.74
N TRP A 381 20.81 7.84 3.02
CA TRP A 381 21.42 9.16 2.95
C TRP A 381 20.46 10.21 3.47
N THR A 382 20.93 11.07 4.38
CA THR A 382 20.14 12.19 4.92
C THR A 382 20.67 13.51 4.35
N LEU A 383 19.80 14.23 3.60
CA LEU A 383 20.09 15.47 2.89
C LEU A 383 20.22 16.66 3.84
#